data_652fe7b9fbc412e3a68d7c1553934192
#
_entry.id   652fe7b9fbc412e3a68d7c1553934192
#
_cell.length_a   1.000
_cell.length_b   1.000
_cell.length_c   1.000
_cell.angle_alpha   90.00
_cell.angle_beta   90.00
_cell.angle_gamma   90.00
#
_symmetry.space_group_name_H-M   'P 1'
#
loop_
_entity.id
_entity.type
_entity.pdbx_description
1 polymer ?
#
loop_
_entity_poly.entity_id
_entity_poly.type
_entity_poly.pdbx_seq_one_letter_code
_entity_poly.pdbx_strand_id
1 'polypeptide(L)'
;MRVSIRKYSDKPLSDSLLNDLLEKSFRASNTGNMQTYSVIVTRSEEKKKALAPFHFNQPMICGAPVVLTFCADFYRFSQWCKARNAEPCYNNFLSFISATIDATIVAQTFAML
;
A
#
# COMPACT_ATOMS: atom_id res chain seq x y z
N MET A 1 -9.13 1.99 -20.18
CA MET A 1 -8.01 2.96 -20.03
C MET A 1 -8.10 3.59 -18.63
N ARG A 2 -7.04 3.54 -17.83
CA ARG A 2 -7.01 4.13 -16.48
C ARG A 2 -7.07 5.66 -16.56
N VAL A 3 -7.93 6.27 -15.77
CA VAL A 3 -8.04 7.74 -15.63
C VAL A 3 -8.02 8.13 -14.16
N SER A 4 -7.59 9.34 -13.84
CA SER A 4 -7.64 9.88 -12.49
C SER A 4 -9.03 10.38 -12.17
N ILE A 5 -9.74 9.69 -11.28
CA ILE A 5 -11.07 10.05 -10.80
C ILE A 5 -10.93 10.74 -9.45
N ARG A 6 -11.58 11.91 -9.28
CA ARG A 6 -11.52 12.72 -8.06
C ARG A 6 -12.89 12.94 -7.40
N LYS A 7 -13.95 12.44 -8.03
CA LYS A 7 -15.31 12.39 -7.46
C LYS A 7 -15.71 10.94 -7.31
N TYR A 8 -16.17 10.57 -6.15
CA TYR A 8 -16.57 9.21 -5.81
C TYR A 8 -18.08 9.15 -5.65
N SER A 9 -18.66 7.97 -5.89
CA SER A 9 -20.08 7.71 -5.61
C SER A 9 -20.25 7.42 -4.11
N ASP A 10 -21.46 7.60 -3.61
CA ASP A 10 -21.83 7.26 -2.24
C ASP A 10 -21.97 5.74 -2.02
N LYS A 11 -21.71 4.94 -3.06
CA LYS A 11 -21.80 3.49 -3.00
C LYS A 11 -20.70 2.94 -2.06
N PRO A 12 -21.08 2.19 -1.01
CA PRO A 12 -20.08 1.63 -0.11
C PRO A 12 -19.22 0.59 -0.82
N LEU A 13 -17.94 0.59 -0.48
CA LEU A 13 -16.99 -0.43 -0.92
C LEU A 13 -17.01 -1.58 0.09
N SER A 14 -17.40 -2.79 -0.36
CA SER A 14 -17.41 -3.98 0.50
C SER A 14 -16.00 -4.43 0.85
N ASP A 15 -15.84 -5.04 2.05
CA ASP A 15 -14.57 -5.61 2.48
C ASP A 15 -14.14 -6.77 1.60
N SER A 16 -15.10 -7.59 1.14
CA SER A 16 -14.82 -8.72 0.25
C SER A 16 -14.21 -8.28 -1.08
N LEU A 17 -14.75 -7.22 -1.70
CA LEU A 17 -14.20 -6.69 -2.94
C LEU A 17 -12.81 -6.09 -2.72
N LEU A 18 -12.63 -5.31 -1.64
CA LEU A 18 -11.34 -4.71 -1.34
C LEU A 18 -10.26 -5.79 -1.09
N ASN A 19 -10.61 -6.82 -0.31
CA ASN A 19 -9.68 -7.91 -0.01
C ASN A 19 -9.33 -8.70 -1.28
N ASP A 20 -10.30 -9.01 -2.15
CA ASP A 20 -10.05 -9.69 -3.43
C ASP A 20 -9.08 -8.88 -4.32
N LEU A 21 -9.27 -7.57 -4.42
CA LEU A 21 -8.39 -6.68 -5.18
C LEU A 21 -6.98 -6.62 -4.58
N LEU A 22 -6.87 -6.54 -3.24
CA LEU A 22 -5.57 -6.55 -2.55
C LEU A 22 -4.85 -7.88 -2.75
N GLU A 23 -5.52 -9.02 -2.58
CA GLU A 23 -4.94 -10.35 -2.80
C GLU A 23 -4.42 -10.51 -4.23
N LYS A 24 -5.18 -10.06 -5.22
CA LYS A 24 -4.74 -10.05 -6.63
C LYS A 24 -3.53 -9.15 -6.83
N SER A 25 -3.51 -7.97 -6.22
CA SER A 25 -2.38 -7.04 -6.35
C SER A 25 -1.10 -7.59 -5.71
N PHE A 26 -1.20 -8.39 -4.65
CA PHE A 26 -0.05 -9.05 -4.00
C PHE A 26 0.60 -10.14 -4.84
N ARG A 27 0.01 -10.50 -5.98
CA ARG A 27 0.64 -11.37 -7.00
C ARG A 27 1.60 -10.61 -7.91
N ALA A 28 1.74 -9.31 -7.73
CA ALA A 28 2.70 -8.50 -8.46
C ALA A 28 4.14 -8.98 -8.26
N SER A 29 4.98 -8.75 -9.27
CA SER A 29 6.41 -9.02 -9.17
C SER A 29 7.04 -8.23 -8.03
N ASN A 30 7.98 -8.84 -7.33
CA ASN A 30 8.72 -8.20 -6.26
C ASN A 30 10.15 -8.73 -6.17
N THR A 31 11.01 -8.02 -5.48
CA THR A 31 12.43 -8.34 -5.37
C THR A 31 12.65 -9.60 -4.51
N GLY A 32 13.20 -10.65 -5.11
CA GLY A 32 13.61 -11.87 -4.41
C GLY A 32 12.51 -12.54 -3.57
N ASN A 33 11.25 -12.32 -3.89
CA ASN A 33 10.07 -12.75 -3.12
C ASN A 33 10.08 -12.27 -1.65
N MET A 34 10.78 -11.19 -1.36
CA MET A 34 10.86 -10.61 -0.01
C MET A 34 9.59 -9.86 0.38
N GLN A 35 8.81 -9.39 -0.61
CA GLN A 35 7.55 -8.66 -0.42
C GLN A 35 7.70 -7.50 0.56
N THR A 36 8.66 -6.62 0.28
CA THR A 36 9.11 -5.54 1.16
C THR A 36 8.17 -4.32 1.14
N TYR A 37 6.89 -4.56 1.27
CA TYR A 37 5.84 -3.55 1.29
C TYR A 37 4.76 -3.88 2.33
N SER A 38 4.04 -2.87 2.75
CA SER A 38 2.82 -2.98 3.55
C SER A 38 1.74 -2.07 2.99
N VAL A 39 0.46 -2.41 3.19
CA VAL A 39 -0.66 -1.59 2.76
C VAL A 39 -1.52 -1.24 3.97
N ILE A 40 -1.70 0.06 4.20
CA ILE A 40 -2.56 0.57 5.27
C ILE A 40 -3.91 0.94 4.66
N VAL A 41 -4.97 0.32 5.19
CA VAL A 41 -6.36 0.59 4.78
C VAL A 41 -6.98 1.58 5.76
N THR A 42 -7.28 2.79 5.31
CA THR A 42 -7.88 3.84 6.14
C THR A 42 -9.33 4.09 5.72
N ARG A 43 -10.29 3.73 6.58
CA ARG A 43 -11.74 3.92 6.37
C ARG A 43 -12.33 4.98 7.30
N SER A 44 -11.83 5.08 8.54
CA SER A 44 -12.33 6.02 9.55
C SER A 44 -12.22 7.46 9.07
N GLU A 45 -13.31 8.22 9.18
CA GLU A 45 -13.32 9.63 8.83
C GLU A 45 -12.32 10.45 9.64
N GLU A 46 -12.18 10.14 10.93
CA GLU A 46 -11.22 10.77 11.80
C GLU A 46 -9.79 10.60 11.28
N LYS A 47 -9.42 9.34 10.94
CA LYS A 47 -8.09 9.04 10.39
C LYS A 47 -7.88 9.66 9.00
N LYS A 48 -8.91 9.70 8.14
CA LYS A 48 -8.83 10.39 6.85
C LYS A 48 -8.63 11.90 7.03
N LYS A 49 -9.32 12.52 7.99
CA LYS A 49 -9.11 13.93 8.35
C LYS A 49 -7.70 14.20 8.87
N ALA A 50 -7.18 13.31 9.71
CA ALA A 50 -5.80 13.41 10.19
C ALA A 50 -4.77 13.22 9.06
N LEU A 51 -5.10 12.45 8.02
CA LEU A 51 -4.24 12.22 6.86
C LEU A 51 -4.26 13.38 5.86
N ALA A 52 -5.38 14.12 5.76
CA ALA A 52 -5.59 15.16 4.76
C ALA A 52 -4.49 16.25 4.70
N PRO A 53 -3.95 16.78 5.81
CA PRO A 53 -2.88 17.78 5.77
C PRO A 53 -1.63 17.30 5.04
N PHE A 54 -1.28 16.02 5.16
CA PHE A 54 -0.13 15.41 4.48
C PHE A 54 -0.36 15.22 2.97
N HIS A 55 -1.58 15.43 2.50
CA HIS A 55 -2.01 15.39 1.11
C HIS A 55 -2.53 16.75 0.63
N PHE A 56 -1.95 17.85 1.13
CA PHE A 56 -2.31 19.22 0.76
C PHE A 56 -3.81 19.55 0.97
N ASN A 57 -4.45 18.92 1.96
CA ASN A 57 -5.88 19.05 2.24
C ASN A 57 -6.78 18.79 1.02
N GLN A 58 -6.39 17.90 0.12
CA GLN A 58 -7.20 17.57 -1.05
C GLN A 58 -8.52 16.94 -0.63
N PRO A 59 -9.68 17.45 -1.10
CA PRO A 59 -11.01 16.98 -0.67
C PRO A 59 -11.24 15.50 -0.92
N MET A 60 -10.56 14.92 -1.91
CA MET A 60 -10.69 13.51 -2.26
C MET A 60 -10.24 12.56 -1.13
N ILE A 61 -9.33 12.98 -0.25
CA ILE A 61 -8.86 12.14 0.87
C ILE A 61 -10.00 11.87 1.85
N CYS A 62 -10.78 12.91 2.20
CA CYS A 62 -11.94 12.75 3.07
C CYS A 62 -13.14 12.13 2.33
N GLY A 63 -13.33 12.46 1.03
CA GLY A 63 -14.46 12.00 0.23
C GLY A 63 -14.35 10.55 -0.27
N ALA A 64 -13.16 9.95 -0.27
CA ALA A 64 -13.00 8.55 -0.69
C ALA A 64 -13.60 7.58 0.34
N PRO A 65 -14.27 6.49 -0.09
CA PRO A 65 -14.77 5.45 0.83
C PRO A 65 -13.62 4.75 1.57
N VAL A 66 -12.46 4.68 0.98
CA VAL A 66 -11.23 4.12 1.55
C VAL A 66 -10.02 4.84 0.99
N VAL A 67 -9.00 5.04 1.81
CA VAL A 67 -7.67 5.50 1.39
C VAL A 67 -6.68 4.35 1.62
N LEU A 68 -5.92 4.01 0.59
CA LEU A 68 -4.87 2.99 0.66
C LEU A 68 -3.50 3.69 0.65
N THR A 69 -2.68 3.40 1.65
CA THR A 69 -1.29 3.86 1.70
C THR A 69 -0.38 2.66 1.48
N PHE A 70 0.30 2.65 0.34
CA PHE A 70 1.31 1.65 0.02
C PHE A 70 2.66 2.11 0.59
N CYS A 71 3.21 1.32 1.50
CA CYS A 71 4.43 1.65 2.24
C CYS A 71 5.59 0.78 1.76
N ALA A 72 6.75 1.38 1.50
CA ALA A 72 8.01 0.65 1.43
C ALA A 72 8.37 0.16 2.85
N ASP A 73 8.43 -1.15 3.05
CA ASP A 73 8.51 -1.75 4.40
C ASP A 73 9.55 -2.88 4.47
N PHE A 74 10.82 -2.52 4.39
CA PHE A 74 11.92 -3.46 4.59
C PHE A 74 12.02 -3.91 6.06
N TYR A 75 11.53 -3.09 7.01
CA TYR A 75 11.55 -3.44 8.41
C TYR A 75 10.75 -4.72 8.70
N ARG A 76 9.58 -4.88 8.09
CA ARG A 76 8.77 -6.10 8.21
C ARG A 76 9.56 -7.34 7.80
N PHE A 77 10.28 -7.28 6.68
CA PHE A 77 11.14 -8.37 6.22
C PHE A 77 12.26 -8.67 7.23
N SER A 78 12.90 -7.63 7.78
CA SER A 78 13.93 -7.80 8.81
C SER A 78 13.38 -8.49 10.07
N GLN A 79 12.16 -8.15 10.51
CA GLN A 79 11.51 -8.82 11.64
C GLN A 79 11.16 -10.28 11.32
N TRP A 80 10.72 -10.55 10.10
CA TRP A 80 10.48 -11.93 9.65
C TRP A 80 11.77 -12.76 9.66
N CYS A 81 12.89 -12.23 9.19
CA CYS A 81 14.18 -12.88 9.25
C CYS A 81 14.57 -13.23 10.70
N LYS A 82 14.48 -12.26 11.61
CA LYS A 82 14.78 -12.46 13.04
C LYS A 82 13.91 -13.56 13.66
N ALA A 83 12.62 -13.59 13.35
CA ALA A 83 11.71 -14.63 13.84
C ALA A 83 12.07 -16.03 13.31
N ARG A 84 12.89 -16.12 12.26
CA ARG A 84 13.39 -17.38 11.67
C ARG A 84 14.86 -17.64 11.99
N ASN A 85 15.44 -16.94 13.00
CA ASN A 85 16.84 -17.02 13.36
C ASN A 85 17.80 -16.74 12.17
N ALA A 86 17.40 -15.82 11.30
CA ALA A 86 18.17 -15.36 10.16
C ALA A 86 18.38 -13.85 10.23
N GLU A 87 19.44 -13.37 9.62
CA GLU A 87 19.69 -11.94 9.46
C GLU A 87 19.67 -11.58 7.97
N PRO A 88 19.07 -10.45 7.57
CA PRO A 88 19.21 -9.98 6.21
C PRO A 88 20.67 -9.63 5.93
N CYS A 89 21.20 -10.08 4.78
CA CYS A 89 22.60 -9.84 4.42
C CYS A 89 22.95 -8.35 4.25
N TYR A 90 21.95 -7.49 4.10
CA TYR A 90 22.13 -6.04 3.96
C TYR A 90 20.88 -5.31 4.47
N ASN A 91 21.13 -4.15 5.04
CA ASN A 91 20.11 -3.17 5.41
C ASN A 91 20.67 -1.78 5.09
N ASN A 92 20.59 -1.39 3.84
CA ASN A 92 21.23 -0.20 3.30
C ASN A 92 20.31 0.50 2.27
N PHE A 93 20.87 1.45 1.53
CA PHE A 93 20.11 2.19 0.51
C PHE A 93 19.48 1.30 -0.55
N LEU A 94 20.11 0.17 -0.92
CA LEU A 94 19.52 -0.79 -1.85
C LEU A 94 18.24 -1.42 -1.30
N SER A 95 18.18 -1.70 0.02
CA SER A 95 16.96 -2.20 0.68
C SER A 95 15.82 -1.20 0.58
N PHE A 96 16.12 0.10 0.76
CA PHE A 96 15.14 1.18 0.58
C PHE A 96 14.65 1.26 -0.87
N ILE A 97 15.54 1.21 -1.85
CA ILE A 97 15.18 1.25 -3.27
C ILE A 97 14.32 0.04 -3.63
N SER A 98 14.73 -1.17 -3.25
CA SER A 98 13.97 -2.41 -3.53
C SER A 98 12.56 -2.36 -2.92
N ALA A 99 12.44 -1.93 -1.66
CA ALA A 99 11.14 -1.80 -1.01
C ALA A 99 10.25 -0.74 -1.68
N THR A 100 10.83 0.37 -2.14
CA THR A 100 10.10 1.42 -2.86
C THR A 100 9.60 0.92 -4.22
N ILE A 101 10.42 0.16 -4.94
CA ILE A 101 10.03 -0.46 -6.21
C ILE A 101 8.90 -1.47 -5.98
N ASP A 102 9.04 -2.38 -5.03
CA ASP A 102 8.02 -3.39 -4.69
C ASP A 102 6.68 -2.73 -4.35
N ALA A 103 6.68 -1.73 -3.45
CA ALA A 103 5.47 -0.98 -3.08
C ALA A 103 4.83 -0.28 -4.29
N THR A 104 5.64 0.29 -5.19
CA THR A 104 5.16 0.98 -6.39
C THR A 104 4.53 0.00 -7.38
N ILE A 105 5.14 -1.17 -7.59
CA ILE A 105 4.61 -2.19 -8.49
C ILE A 105 3.27 -2.72 -7.97
N VAL A 106 3.16 -3.00 -6.68
CA VAL A 106 1.89 -3.46 -6.07
C VAL A 106 0.81 -2.38 -6.17
N ALA A 107 1.15 -1.11 -5.88
CA ALA A 107 0.22 0.01 -6.02
C ALA A 107 -0.27 0.17 -7.47
N GLN A 108 0.63 0.07 -8.45
CA GLN A 108 0.28 0.14 -9.86
C GLN A 108 -0.56 -1.06 -10.29
N THR A 109 -0.25 -2.27 -9.83
CA THR A 109 -1.04 -3.48 -10.11
C THR A 109 -2.46 -3.31 -9.56
N PHE A 110 -2.60 -2.85 -8.32
CA PHE A 110 -3.91 -2.54 -7.73
C PHE A 110 -4.70 -1.53 -8.57
N ALA A 111 -4.03 -0.49 -9.07
CA ALA A 111 -4.68 0.55 -9.88
C ALA A 111 -5.12 0.07 -11.29
N MET A 112 -4.65 -1.10 -11.72
CA MET A 112 -4.99 -1.69 -13.02
C MET A 112 -6.10 -2.75 -12.93
N LEU A 113 -6.41 -3.24 -11.73
CA LEU A 113 -7.50 -4.19 -11.45
C LEU A 113 -8.87 -3.48 -11.38
#